data_e69fe0033b275d8cd9e3fbba426378e9
#
_entry.id   e69fe0033b275d8cd9e3fbba426378e9
#
_cell.length_a   1.000
_cell.length_b   1.000
_cell.length_c   1.000
_cell.angle_alpha   90.00
_cell.angle_beta   90.00
_cell.angle_gamma   90.00
#
_symmetry.space_group_name_H-M   'P 1'
#
loop_
_entity.id
_entity.type
_entity.pdbx_description
1 polymer ?
#
loop_
_entity_poly.entity_id
_entity_poly.type
_entity_poly.pdbx_seq_one_letter_code
_entity_poly.pdbx_strand_id
1 'polypeptide(L)'
;MALLGLPQSAVAQDMTVYPYAEDYQVITRDGAWCWFSDPRAIYVDDKMFGGFVDKEGSIWAFCYDPSTCQSKQYKLFNKLDYDDHANPSIMALSDQRLVLFFSAHGGTKNSPIYYAVSKYPSDISSWEEVQEINPEMEGSLGVCYTNPVMLSDENNRVYLFFRGRDFKPTCIYTDDLKTWSQPINLVRNDPGYGQGGRPYTKITTNPQIRN
;
A
#
# COMPACT_ATOMS: atom_id res chain seq x y z
N MET A 1 24.38 -25.51 25.62
CA MET A 1 23.75 -26.31 24.55
C MET A 1 22.66 -25.47 23.93
N ALA A 2 22.94 -24.81 22.83
CA ALA A 2 22.00 -23.91 22.16
C ALA A 2 21.29 -24.72 21.05
N LEU A 3 19.97 -24.82 21.16
CA LEU A 3 19.12 -25.41 20.11
C LEU A 3 18.98 -24.40 18.98
N LEU A 4 19.66 -24.69 17.87
CA LEU A 4 19.46 -24.02 16.60
C LEU A 4 18.07 -24.42 16.05
N GLY A 5 17.14 -23.45 16.00
CA GLY A 5 15.86 -23.62 15.33
C GLY A 5 16.07 -23.79 13.83
N LEU A 6 15.59 -24.89 13.29
CA LEU A 6 15.54 -25.15 11.86
C LEU A 6 14.59 -24.17 11.17
N PRO A 7 14.88 -23.71 9.95
CA PRO A 7 13.95 -22.87 9.21
C PRO A 7 12.67 -23.66 8.92
N GLN A 8 11.52 -23.05 9.21
CA GLN A 8 10.22 -23.60 8.83
C GLN A 8 10.17 -23.72 7.30
N SER A 9 10.15 -24.96 6.83
CA SER A 9 9.90 -25.26 5.43
C SER A 9 8.53 -24.70 5.04
N ALA A 10 8.51 -23.95 3.95
CA ALA A 10 7.27 -23.52 3.31
C ALA A 10 6.44 -24.77 3.00
N VAL A 11 5.29 -24.90 3.63
CA VAL A 11 4.32 -25.96 3.32
C VAL A 11 3.78 -25.64 1.93
N ALA A 12 4.11 -26.49 0.96
CA ALA A 12 3.49 -26.45 -0.35
C ALA A 12 1.99 -26.71 -0.17
N GLN A 13 1.16 -25.68 -0.33
CA GLN A 13 -0.28 -25.86 -0.33
C GLN A 13 -0.71 -26.59 -1.58
N ASP A 14 -1.56 -27.59 -1.41
CA ASP A 14 -2.13 -28.40 -2.48
C ASP A 14 -2.83 -27.51 -3.52
N MET A 15 -2.31 -27.53 -4.74
CA MET A 15 -2.76 -26.68 -5.83
C MET A 15 -3.99 -27.27 -6.48
N THR A 16 -5.19 -26.88 -6.03
CA THR A 16 -6.41 -27.13 -6.82
C THR A 16 -6.30 -26.38 -8.14
N VAL A 17 -6.02 -27.08 -9.21
CA VAL A 17 -5.90 -26.50 -10.54
C VAL A 17 -7.29 -26.09 -11.01
N TYR A 18 -7.53 -24.80 -11.13
CA TYR A 18 -8.71 -24.29 -11.84
C TYR A 18 -8.51 -24.44 -13.35
N PRO A 19 -9.52 -24.90 -14.12
CA PRO A 19 -9.36 -25.25 -15.53
C PRO A 19 -9.00 -24.09 -16.47
N TYR A 20 -8.90 -22.87 -15.97
CA TYR A 20 -8.45 -21.68 -16.71
C TYR A 20 -7.13 -21.11 -16.21
N ALA A 21 -6.39 -21.85 -15.36
CA ALA A 21 -5.19 -21.35 -14.69
C ALA A 21 -3.88 -21.59 -15.49
N GLU A 22 -3.95 -22.21 -16.65
CA GLU A 22 -2.74 -22.51 -17.44
C GLU A 22 -2.03 -21.25 -17.96
N ASP A 23 -2.79 -20.13 -18.10
CA ASP A 23 -2.28 -18.86 -18.62
C ASP A 23 -1.97 -17.82 -17.52
N TYR A 24 -2.20 -18.11 -16.24
CA TYR A 24 -2.04 -17.16 -15.15
C TYR A 24 -0.98 -17.58 -14.16
N GLN A 25 -0.10 -16.62 -13.80
CA GLN A 25 0.83 -16.80 -12.69
C GLN A 25 0.16 -16.37 -11.38
N VAL A 26 0.08 -17.29 -10.43
CA VAL A 26 -0.52 -17.04 -9.12
C VAL A 26 0.55 -16.51 -8.17
N ILE A 27 0.42 -15.26 -7.72
CA ILE A 27 1.30 -14.67 -6.71
C ILE A 27 0.94 -15.16 -5.31
N THR A 28 -0.35 -15.16 -4.98
CA THR A 28 -0.85 -15.67 -3.70
C THR A 28 -2.26 -16.24 -3.88
N ARG A 29 -2.62 -17.22 -3.05
CA ARG A 29 -4.01 -17.75 -2.94
C ARG A 29 -4.73 -17.22 -1.71
N ASP A 30 -4.06 -16.39 -0.91
CA ASP A 30 -4.53 -15.85 0.34
C ASP A 30 -4.39 -14.32 0.35
N GLY A 31 -4.77 -13.69 -0.75
CA GLY A 31 -4.76 -12.25 -0.90
C GLY A 31 -6.15 -11.71 -1.14
N ALA A 32 -6.57 -10.76 -0.34
CA ALA A 32 -7.78 -10.00 -0.60
C ALA A 32 -7.54 -8.94 -1.69
N TRP A 33 -8.59 -8.51 -2.35
CA TRP A 33 -8.55 -7.49 -3.38
C TRP A 33 -9.56 -6.37 -3.08
N CYS A 34 -9.10 -5.15 -3.22
CA CYS A 34 -9.93 -3.96 -3.14
C CYS A 34 -9.52 -2.97 -4.24
N TRP A 35 -10.48 -2.30 -4.86
CA TRP A 35 -10.23 -1.39 -5.99
C TRP A 35 -9.87 0.04 -5.59
N PHE A 36 -9.79 0.37 -4.31
CA PHE A 36 -9.61 1.75 -3.87
C PHE A 36 -8.17 2.16 -3.58
N SER A 37 -7.30 1.23 -3.17
CA SER A 37 -5.87 1.51 -2.94
C SER A 37 -5.08 1.35 -4.23
N ASP A 38 -4.32 2.35 -4.64
CA ASP A 38 -3.49 2.35 -5.85
C ASP A 38 -2.16 3.09 -5.60
N PRO A 39 -1.10 2.74 -6.34
CA PRO A 39 -0.96 1.52 -7.14
C PRO A 39 -0.88 0.28 -6.25
N ARG A 40 -1.51 -0.80 -6.67
CA ARG A 40 -1.40 -2.11 -6.00
C ARG A 40 -0.19 -2.89 -6.46
N ALA A 41 0.29 -2.59 -7.65
CA ALA A 41 1.52 -3.13 -8.19
C ALA A 41 2.21 -2.08 -9.07
N ILE A 42 3.53 -2.12 -9.08
CA ILE A 42 4.40 -1.31 -9.93
C ILE A 42 5.41 -2.20 -10.62
N TYR A 43 5.95 -1.72 -11.73
CA TYR A 43 7.00 -2.41 -12.47
C TYR A 43 8.30 -1.60 -12.37
N VAL A 44 9.33 -2.17 -11.77
CA VAL A 44 10.63 -1.54 -11.53
C VAL A 44 11.71 -2.58 -11.74
N ASP A 45 12.79 -2.22 -12.44
CA ASP A 45 13.94 -3.08 -12.64
C ASP A 45 13.57 -4.48 -13.16
N ASP A 46 12.73 -4.51 -14.20
CA ASP A 46 12.19 -5.70 -14.86
C ASP A 46 11.43 -6.69 -13.96
N LYS A 47 10.94 -6.22 -12.81
CA LYS A 47 10.15 -6.99 -11.85
C LYS A 47 8.87 -6.26 -11.47
N MET A 48 7.86 -7.02 -11.12
CA MET A 48 6.62 -6.50 -10.57
C MET A 48 6.65 -6.58 -9.04
N PHE A 49 6.36 -5.46 -8.40
CA PHE A 49 6.25 -5.36 -6.95
C PHE A 49 4.84 -4.93 -6.56
N GLY A 50 4.37 -5.40 -5.43
CA GLY A 50 3.07 -5.02 -4.92
C GLY A 50 2.85 -5.51 -3.50
N GLY A 51 1.60 -5.42 -3.03
CA GLY A 51 1.24 -5.90 -1.71
C GLY A 51 -0.19 -6.43 -1.66
N PHE A 52 -0.49 -7.14 -0.59
CA PHE A 52 -1.82 -7.66 -0.31
C PHE A 52 -2.04 -7.81 1.21
N VAL A 53 -3.30 -7.90 1.60
CA VAL A 53 -3.70 -8.32 2.93
C VAL A 53 -4.15 -9.78 2.89
N ASP A 54 -3.66 -10.61 3.83
CA ASP A 54 -4.05 -12.01 3.92
C ASP A 54 -5.36 -12.20 4.72
N LYS A 55 -5.85 -13.43 4.75
CA LYS A 55 -7.08 -13.80 5.51
C LYS A 55 -6.98 -13.58 7.02
N GLU A 56 -5.80 -13.35 7.56
CA GLU A 56 -5.60 -13.04 8.98
C GLU A 56 -5.45 -11.53 9.23
N GLY A 57 -5.53 -10.72 8.17
CA GLY A 57 -5.37 -9.28 8.23
C GLY A 57 -3.93 -8.81 8.28
N SER A 58 -2.96 -9.66 7.93
CA SER A 58 -1.55 -9.27 7.86
C SER A 58 -1.22 -8.65 6.51
N ILE A 59 -0.31 -7.69 6.51
CA ILE A 59 0.16 -7.00 5.30
C ILE A 59 1.40 -7.67 4.76
N TRP A 60 1.39 -7.96 3.48
CA TRP A 60 2.47 -8.59 2.75
C TRP A 60 2.95 -7.73 1.59
N ALA A 61 4.25 -7.76 1.33
CA ALA A 61 4.84 -7.33 0.09
C ALA A 61 5.13 -8.54 -0.81
N PHE A 62 5.05 -8.38 -2.12
CA PHE A 62 5.48 -9.40 -3.08
C PHE A 62 6.39 -8.82 -4.17
N CYS A 63 7.23 -9.67 -4.71
CA CYS A 63 8.01 -9.44 -5.93
C CYS A 63 7.74 -10.61 -6.88
N TYR A 64 7.41 -10.31 -8.14
CA TYR A 64 7.31 -11.29 -9.22
C TYR A 64 8.34 -10.96 -10.29
N ASP A 65 9.13 -11.95 -10.66
CA ASP A 65 10.12 -11.88 -11.73
C ASP A 65 9.59 -12.59 -12.98
N PRO A 66 9.20 -11.84 -14.03
CA PRO A 66 8.68 -12.44 -15.26
C PRO A 66 9.68 -13.32 -16.00
N SER A 67 10.97 -13.05 -15.86
CA SER A 67 12.02 -13.80 -16.57
C SER A 67 12.17 -15.23 -16.07
N THR A 68 11.90 -15.44 -14.78
CA THR A 68 11.99 -16.75 -14.12
C THR A 68 10.61 -17.32 -13.76
N CYS A 69 9.54 -16.56 -13.94
CA CYS A 69 8.19 -16.88 -13.48
C CYS A 69 8.12 -17.19 -11.97
N GLN A 70 8.99 -16.58 -11.17
CA GLN A 70 9.05 -16.81 -9.73
C GLN A 70 8.50 -15.62 -8.94
N SER A 71 7.82 -15.89 -7.84
CA SER A 71 7.40 -14.90 -6.87
C SER A 71 8.07 -15.10 -5.52
N LYS A 72 8.32 -13.98 -4.84
CA LYS A 72 8.76 -13.94 -3.43
C LYS A 72 7.77 -13.10 -2.65
N GLN A 73 7.60 -13.41 -1.37
CA GLN A 73 6.70 -12.69 -0.49
C GLN A 73 7.40 -12.39 0.83
N TYR A 74 7.04 -11.27 1.44
CA TYR A 74 7.54 -10.85 2.74
C TYR A 74 6.40 -10.31 3.59
N LYS A 75 6.21 -10.87 4.80
CA LYS A 75 5.21 -10.35 5.75
C LYS A 75 5.75 -9.09 6.41
N LEU A 76 5.15 -7.96 6.07
CA LEU A 76 5.59 -6.66 6.55
C LEU A 76 4.96 -6.28 7.89
N PHE A 77 3.67 -6.58 8.08
CA PHE A 77 2.93 -6.25 9.29
C PHE A 77 1.99 -7.39 9.69
N ASN A 78 1.85 -7.63 10.98
CA ASN A 78 1.08 -8.75 11.48
C ASN A 78 -0.28 -8.29 12.01
N LYS A 79 -1.37 -8.88 11.46
CA LYS A 79 -2.75 -8.71 11.96
C LYS A 79 -3.17 -7.24 12.14
N LEU A 80 -3.09 -6.47 11.07
CA LEU A 80 -3.56 -5.08 11.05
C LEU A 80 -5.09 -5.03 11.13
N ASP A 81 -5.76 -5.62 10.14
CA ASP A 81 -7.21 -5.59 10.01
C ASP A 81 -7.69 -6.70 9.08
N TYR A 82 -8.69 -7.45 9.50
CA TYR A 82 -9.32 -8.50 8.70
C TYR A 82 -10.36 -7.87 7.75
N ASP A 83 -9.88 -7.08 6.81
CA ASP A 83 -10.70 -6.33 5.85
C ASP A 83 -9.92 -6.13 4.55
N ASP A 84 -10.55 -6.36 3.41
CA ASP A 84 -9.95 -6.18 2.08
C ASP A 84 -9.61 -4.70 1.79
N HIS A 85 -10.24 -3.76 2.48
CA HIS A 85 -9.95 -2.34 2.37
C HIS A 85 -8.60 -1.95 3.01
N ALA A 86 -7.99 -2.86 3.80
CA ALA A 86 -6.65 -2.68 4.33
C ALA A 86 -5.53 -2.99 3.32
N ASN A 87 -5.88 -3.30 2.06
CA ASN A 87 -4.90 -3.56 1.00
C ASN A 87 -3.90 -2.40 0.86
N PRO A 88 -2.61 -2.72 0.83
CA PRO A 88 -1.57 -1.71 0.70
C PRO A 88 -1.48 -1.16 -0.73
N SER A 89 -0.91 0.03 -0.82
CA SER A 89 -0.41 0.63 -2.05
C SER A 89 1.11 0.73 -2.03
N ILE A 90 1.73 0.72 -3.20
CA ILE A 90 3.18 0.68 -3.34
C ILE A 90 3.69 1.74 -4.30
N MET A 91 4.85 2.30 -4.01
CA MET A 91 5.60 3.16 -4.93
C MET A 91 7.09 2.86 -4.87
N ALA A 92 7.84 3.32 -5.85
CA ALA A 92 9.29 3.34 -5.82
C ALA A 92 9.79 4.77 -5.64
N LEU A 93 10.83 4.95 -4.84
CA LEU A 93 11.58 6.20 -4.73
C LEU A 93 12.53 6.38 -5.92
N SER A 94 13.13 7.55 -6.04
CA SER A 94 14.10 7.84 -7.10
C SER A 94 15.37 6.96 -7.05
N ASP A 95 15.69 6.41 -5.89
CA ASP A 95 16.77 5.43 -5.68
C ASP A 95 16.32 3.98 -5.82
N GLN A 96 15.09 3.75 -6.33
CA GLN A 96 14.44 2.46 -6.51
C GLN A 96 14.12 1.70 -5.22
N ARG A 97 14.29 2.28 -4.05
CA ARG A 97 13.74 1.70 -2.82
C ARG A 97 12.23 1.75 -2.88
N LEU A 98 11.60 0.71 -2.35
CA LEU A 98 10.15 0.56 -2.35
C LEU A 98 9.56 1.15 -1.08
N VAL A 99 8.40 1.78 -1.22
CA VAL A 99 7.60 2.23 -0.07
C VAL A 99 6.23 1.59 -0.15
N LEU A 100 5.83 0.90 0.90
CA LEU A 100 4.51 0.31 1.03
C LEU A 100 3.71 1.11 2.06
N PHE A 101 2.55 1.63 1.65
CA PHE A 101 1.62 2.35 2.53
C PHE A 101 0.38 1.51 2.78
N PHE A 102 -0.12 1.51 4.00
CA PHE A 102 -1.30 0.74 4.39
C PHE A 102 -1.99 1.37 5.60
N SER A 103 -3.26 1.04 5.79
CA SER A 103 -4.05 1.47 6.95
C SER A 103 -5.16 0.48 7.21
N ALA A 104 -5.64 0.40 8.45
CA ALA A 104 -6.86 -0.32 8.74
C ALA A 104 -8.07 0.38 8.10
N HIS A 105 -9.11 -0.38 7.79
CA HIS A 105 -10.38 0.19 7.34
C HIS A 105 -11.22 0.76 8.51
N GLY A 106 -10.88 0.39 9.72
CA GLY A 106 -11.64 0.72 10.92
C GLY A 106 -11.91 2.20 11.09
N GLY A 107 -13.16 2.54 11.38
CA GLY A 107 -13.67 3.89 11.53
C GLY A 107 -13.38 4.53 12.88
N THR A 108 -12.26 4.26 13.51
CA THR A 108 -11.90 4.95 14.75
C THR A 108 -11.24 6.29 14.45
N LYS A 109 -11.56 7.31 15.26
CA LYS A 109 -10.81 8.56 15.24
C LYS A 109 -9.33 8.24 15.40
N ASN A 110 -8.48 8.86 14.60
CA ASN A 110 -7.03 8.74 14.65
C ASN A 110 -6.47 7.34 14.28
N SER A 111 -7.11 6.60 13.38
CA SER A 111 -6.45 5.46 12.76
C SER A 111 -5.21 5.96 12.00
N PRO A 112 -4.00 5.46 12.29
CA PRO A 112 -2.81 5.88 11.58
C PRO A 112 -2.78 5.32 10.15
N ILE A 113 -2.01 5.98 9.31
CA ILE A 113 -1.47 5.39 8.10
C ILE A 113 -0.11 4.83 8.46
N TYR A 114 0.17 3.61 8.08
CA TYR A 114 1.47 2.98 8.25
C TYR A 114 2.23 3.01 6.94
N TYR A 115 3.55 3.06 7.02
CA TYR A 115 4.40 2.83 5.86
C TYR A 115 5.73 2.20 6.29
N ALA A 116 6.35 1.52 5.34
CA ALA A 116 7.72 1.04 5.47
C ALA A 116 8.48 1.27 4.17
N VAL A 117 9.78 1.49 4.29
CA VAL A 117 10.71 1.66 3.18
C VAL A 117 11.59 0.42 3.09
N SER A 118 11.80 -0.13 1.89
CA SER A 118 12.76 -1.22 1.71
C SER A 118 14.18 -0.71 1.97
N LYS A 119 15.04 -1.55 2.57
CA LYS A 119 16.43 -1.15 2.86
C LYS A 119 17.28 -1.05 1.61
N TYR A 120 16.95 -1.81 0.58
CA TYR A 120 17.70 -1.87 -0.66
C TYR A 120 16.80 -1.61 -1.87
N PRO A 121 17.35 -1.07 -2.96
CA PRO A 121 16.62 -0.88 -4.21
C PRO A 121 16.04 -2.18 -4.76
N SER A 122 14.80 -2.12 -5.26
CA SER A 122 14.11 -3.24 -5.93
C SER A 122 14.15 -4.56 -5.13
N ASP A 123 14.12 -4.47 -3.79
CA ASP A 123 14.22 -5.64 -2.91
C ASP A 123 13.16 -5.59 -1.79
N ILE A 124 12.42 -6.70 -1.63
CA ILE A 124 11.43 -6.88 -0.57
C ILE A 124 11.94 -7.71 0.62
N SER A 125 13.18 -8.19 0.58
CA SER A 125 13.69 -9.13 1.60
C SER A 125 14.01 -8.46 2.93
N SER A 126 14.13 -7.12 2.95
CA SER A 126 14.49 -6.36 4.13
C SER A 126 13.88 -4.96 4.12
N TRP A 127 13.26 -4.57 5.22
CA TRP A 127 12.56 -3.29 5.38
C TRP A 127 13.11 -2.52 6.58
N GLU A 128 13.00 -1.19 6.51
CA GLU A 128 13.12 -0.32 7.67
C GLU A 128 11.98 -0.60 8.65
N GLU A 129 12.07 -0.07 9.86
CA GLU A 129 10.99 -0.14 10.83
C GLU A 129 9.73 0.54 10.30
N VAL A 130 8.58 -0.09 10.52
CA VAL A 130 7.29 0.50 10.14
C VAL A 130 7.05 1.80 10.89
N GLN A 131 6.73 2.84 10.17
CA GLN A 131 6.44 4.17 10.69
C GLN A 131 4.94 4.43 10.66
N GLU A 132 4.49 5.34 11.53
CA GLU A 132 3.11 5.80 11.61
C GLU A 132 3.00 7.26 11.16
N ILE A 133 1.97 7.55 10.38
CA ILE A 133 1.53 8.90 10.07
C ILE A 133 0.17 9.08 10.73
N ASN A 134 0.10 10.05 11.63
CA ASN A 134 -1.15 10.42 12.31
C ASN A 134 -1.63 11.77 11.77
N PRO A 135 -2.41 11.82 10.67
CA PRO A 135 -2.93 13.08 10.16
C PRO A 135 -3.89 13.68 11.17
N GLU A 136 -3.59 14.87 11.65
CA GLU A 136 -4.47 15.61 12.55
C GLU A 136 -5.72 16.06 11.80
N MET A 137 -6.82 15.34 11.94
CA MET A 137 -8.09 15.65 11.30
C MET A 137 -9.23 15.67 12.30
N GLU A 138 -9.90 16.81 12.43
CA GLU A 138 -11.14 16.89 13.21
C GLU A 138 -12.26 16.09 12.53
N GLY A 139 -13.03 15.33 13.32
CA GLY A 139 -14.25 14.66 12.85
C GLY A 139 -14.04 13.42 11.99
N SER A 140 -12.82 12.92 11.84
CA SER A 140 -12.54 11.76 11.00
C SER A 140 -13.06 10.45 11.58
N LEU A 141 -13.57 9.58 10.69
CA LEU A 141 -13.92 8.19 10.96
C LEU A 141 -12.85 7.23 10.43
N GLY A 142 -11.57 7.59 10.58
CA GLY A 142 -10.45 6.80 10.14
C GLY A 142 -10.02 7.07 8.70
N VAL A 143 -8.77 6.78 8.43
CA VAL A 143 -8.12 6.91 7.13
C VAL A 143 -8.03 5.54 6.46
N CYS A 144 -8.19 5.49 5.14
CA CYS A 144 -7.93 4.28 4.37
C CYS A 144 -7.72 4.61 2.88
N TYR A 145 -7.42 3.60 2.09
CA TYR A 145 -7.24 3.70 0.64
C TYR A 145 -6.09 4.62 0.24
N THR A 146 -4.91 4.27 0.70
CA THR A 146 -3.69 5.01 0.38
C THR A 146 -3.38 4.97 -1.12
N ASN A 147 -3.00 6.12 -1.68
CA ASN A 147 -2.60 6.28 -3.08
C ASN A 147 -1.37 7.20 -3.12
N PRO A 148 -0.15 6.67 -3.08
CA PRO A 148 1.06 7.46 -3.15
C PRO A 148 1.40 7.86 -4.60
N VAL A 149 1.93 9.07 -4.74
CA VAL A 149 2.45 9.61 -5.99
C VAL A 149 3.72 10.40 -5.70
N MET A 150 4.78 10.18 -6.46
CA MET A 150 5.99 10.99 -6.38
C MET A 150 6.11 11.87 -7.63
N LEU A 151 6.35 13.17 -7.43
CA LEU A 151 6.56 14.14 -8.51
C LEU A 151 8.05 14.48 -8.60
N SER A 152 8.69 14.00 -9.65
CA SER A 152 10.12 14.27 -9.93
C SER A 152 10.39 15.75 -10.17
N ASP A 153 9.44 16.45 -10.78
CA ASP A 153 9.55 17.88 -11.10
C ASP A 153 9.43 18.77 -9.85
N GLU A 154 8.96 18.19 -8.74
CA GLU A 154 8.90 18.83 -7.43
C GLU A 154 9.95 18.26 -6.45
N ASN A 155 11.14 18.01 -6.96
CA ASN A 155 12.25 17.50 -6.18
C ASN A 155 11.97 16.15 -5.50
N ASN A 156 11.25 15.25 -6.18
CA ASN A 156 10.82 13.94 -5.70
C ASN A 156 9.87 14.02 -4.48
N ARG A 157 9.11 15.09 -4.36
CA ARG A 157 8.07 15.20 -3.33
C ARG A 157 7.06 14.06 -3.47
N VAL A 158 6.78 13.42 -2.34
CA VAL A 158 5.78 12.36 -2.24
C VAL A 158 4.46 12.94 -1.76
N TYR A 159 3.42 12.76 -2.55
CA TYR A 159 2.04 13.03 -2.19
C TYR A 159 1.36 11.73 -1.82
N LEU A 160 0.65 11.72 -0.70
CA LEU A 160 -0.15 10.58 -0.26
C LEU A 160 -1.61 11.01 -0.21
N PHE A 161 -2.38 10.45 -1.15
CA PHE A 161 -3.83 10.64 -1.19
C PHE A 161 -4.50 9.49 -0.44
N PHE A 162 -5.59 9.78 0.24
CA PHE A 162 -6.34 8.79 1.00
C PHE A 162 -7.79 9.27 1.25
N ARG A 163 -8.63 8.36 1.67
CA ARG A 163 -9.93 8.73 2.23
C ARG A 163 -9.70 9.23 3.66
N GLY A 164 -9.94 10.50 3.86
CA GLY A 164 -9.74 11.16 5.16
C GLY A 164 -11.04 11.64 5.80
N ARG A 165 -11.02 12.85 6.32
CA ARG A 165 -12.11 13.48 7.02
C ARG A 165 -13.43 13.36 6.26
N ASP A 166 -14.51 13.00 6.97
CA ASP A 166 -15.86 12.87 6.43
C ASP A 166 -15.96 11.97 5.19
N PHE A 167 -15.09 10.95 5.10
CA PHE A 167 -14.98 10.05 3.95
C PHE A 167 -14.62 10.78 2.64
N LYS A 168 -13.89 11.89 2.71
CA LYS A 168 -13.51 12.68 1.54
C LYS A 168 -12.06 12.44 1.12
N PRO A 169 -11.77 12.60 -0.16
CA PRO A 169 -10.40 12.60 -0.64
C PRO A 169 -9.57 13.67 0.06
N THR A 170 -8.50 13.24 0.66
CA THR A 170 -7.56 14.06 1.42
C THR A 170 -6.15 13.78 0.92
N CYS A 171 -5.28 14.76 1.00
CA CYS A 171 -3.89 14.65 0.61
C CYS A 171 -2.99 15.20 1.73
N ILE A 172 -1.86 14.53 1.94
CA ILE A 172 -0.68 15.05 2.63
C ILE A 172 0.52 14.89 1.73
N TYR A 173 1.60 15.62 2.01
CA TYR A 173 2.86 15.46 1.27
C TYR A 173 4.07 15.51 2.19
N THR A 174 5.19 15.01 1.66
CA THR A 174 6.49 15.01 2.34
C THR A 174 7.63 15.12 1.33
N ASP A 175 8.74 15.71 1.78
CA ASP A 175 9.98 15.77 1.01
C ASP A 175 11.04 14.77 1.53
N ASP A 176 10.82 14.18 2.70
CA ASP A 176 11.82 13.36 3.41
C ASP A 176 11.28 12.03 3.97
N LEU A 177 10.01 11.73 3.77
CA LEU A 177 9.27 10.61 4.36
C LEU A 177 9.21 10.63 5.91
N LYS A 178 9.60 11.71 6.55
CA LYS A 178 9.62 11.84 8.02
C LYS A 178 8.67 12.92 8.51
N THR A 179 8.70 14.05 7.82
CA THR A 179 7.86 15.20 8.14
C THR A 179 6.73 15.29 7.11
N TRP A 180 5.49 15.26 7.57
CA TRP A 180 4.31 15.31 6.72
C TRP A 180 3.57 16.62 6.88
N SER A 181 3.01 17.11 5.79
CA SER A 181 2.20 18.34 5.78
C SER A 181 0.90 18.15 6.56
N GLN A 182 0.26 19.26 6.88
CA GLN A 182 -1.13 19.23 7.33
C GLN A 182 -2.05 18.67 6.22
N PRO A 183 -3.14 17.98 6.60
CA PRO A 183 -4.08 17.43 5.64
C PRO A 183 -4.78 18.50 4.80
N ILE A 184 -4.85 18.24 3.50
CA ILE A 184 -5.54 19.08 2.52
C ILE A 184 -6.77 18.34 2.02
N ASN A 185 -7.95 18.84 2.31
CA ASN A 185 -9.20 18.29 1.76
C ASN A 185 -9.34 18.70 0.30
N LEU A 186 -9.34 17.73 -0.60
CA LEU A 186 -9.47 17.96 -2.05
C LEU A 186 -10.91 18.24 -2.46
N VAL A 187 -11.86 17.67 -1.75
CA VAL A 187 -13.29 17.85 -1.99
C VAL A 187 -13.93 18.38 -0.73
N ARG A 188 -14.54 19.55 -0.81
CA ARG A 188 -15.30 20.14 0.28
C ARG A 188 -16.69 19.53 0.33
N ASN A 189 -17.22 19.35 1.54
CA ASN A 189 -18.63 19.01 1.71
C ASN A 189 -19.49 20.18 1.28
N ASP A 190 -20.42 19.92 0.38
CA ASP A 190 -21.63 20.74 0.31
C ASP A 190 -22.49 20.41 1.55
N PRO A 191 -22.86 21.39 2.38
CA PRO A 191 -23.68 21.16 3.58
C PRO A 191 -25.02 20.47 3.30
N GLY A 192 -25.47 20.38 2.06
CA GLY A 192 -26.67 19.64 1.66
C GLY A 192 -26.51 18.13 1.50
N TYR A 193 -25.29 17.59 1.42
CA TYR A 193 -25.08 16.17 1.09
C TYR A 193 -24.75 15.26 2.30
N GLY A 194 -24.50 15.80 3.48
CA GLY A 194 -24.18 15.01 4.67
C GLY A 194 -23.07 13.98 4.45
N GLN A 195 -23.20 12.80 5.05
CA GLN A 195 -22.27 11.67 4.82
C GLN A 195 -22.52 10.92 3.49
N GLY A 196 -23.54 11.30 2.71
CA GLY A 196 -23.96 10.59 1.51
C GLY A 196 -23.01 10.66 0.31
N GLY A 197 -22.24 11.73 0.20
CA GLY A 197 -21.27 11.89 -0.89
C GLY A 197 -19.90 11.31 -0.50
N ARG A 198 -19.58 10.11 -0.94
CA ARG A 198 -18.28 9.45 -0.71
C ARG A 198 -17.54 9.29 -2.04
N PRO A 199 -16.93 10.35 -2.57
CA PRO A 199 -16.19 10.22 -3.82
C PRO A 199 -14.92 9.41 -3.59
N TYR A 200 -14.70 8.41 -4.44
CA TYR A 200 -13.46 7.64 -4.49
C TYR A 200 -12.68 8.11 -5.70
N THR A 201 -11.52 8.67 -5.47
CA THR A 201 -10.67 9.19 -6.53
C THR A 201 -9.59 8.19 -6.88
N LYS A 202 -9.27 8.12 -8.16
CA LYS A 202 -8.06 7.46 -8.67
C LYS A 202 -7.06 8.54 -9.01
N ILE A 203 -5.86 8.41 -8.48
CA ILE A 203 -4.79 9.37 -8.69
C ILE A 203 -3.73 8.72 -9.59
N THR A 204 -3.33 9.43 -10.60
CA THR A 204 -2.25 9.02 -11.48
C THR A 204 -1.42 10.24 -11.88
N THR A 205 -0.15 10.02 -12.20
CA THR A 205 0.71 11.01 -12.82
C THR A 205 0.75 10.81 -14.32
N ASN A 206 0.83 11.90 -15.07
CA ASN A 206 1.15 11.87 -16.49
C ASN A 206 2.52 12.54 -16.71
N PRO A 207 3.58 11.75 -16.88
CA PRO A 207 4.92 12.30 -17.09
C PRO A 207 5.09 13.06 -18.42
N GLN A 208 4.10 12.99 -19.31
CA GLN A 208 4.12 13.66 -20.62
C GLN A 208 3.45 15.03 -20.62
N ILE A 209 2.64 15.36 -19.62
CA ILE A 209 2.05 16.70 -19.49
C ILE A 209 3.06 17.57 -18.72
N ARG A 210 4.00 18.11 -19.44
CA ARG A 210 4.82 19.25 -18.96
C ARG A 210 4.06 20.52 -19.31
N ASN A 211 3.60 21.24 -18.31
CA ASN A 211 3.13 22.62 -18.48
C ASN A 211 4.32 23.57 -18.61
#